data_ce6669a30c9dbdb59bd8d072882e8541
#
_entry.id   ce6669a30c9dbdb59bd8d072882e8541
#
_cell.length_a   1.000
_cell.length_b   1.000
_cell.length_c   1.000
_cell.angle_alpha   90.00
_cell.angle_beta   90.00
_cell.angle_gamma   90.00
#
_symmetry.space_group_name_H-M   'P 1'
#
loop_
_entity.id
_entity.type
_entity.pdbx_description
1 polymer ?
#
loop_
_entity_poly.entity_id
_entity_poly.type
_entity_poly.pdbx_seq_one_letter_code
_entity_poly.pdbx_strand_id
1 'polypeptide(L)' 'MALLKLTVAGMHCGHCKSKVEKALQGVAGTLGAAVFLEDGAAEVDYDPAQASPDAYVAAVRQAGYQASPDA' A
#
# COMPACT_ATOMS: atom_id res chain seq x y z
N MET A 1 -5.36 -11.79 10.90
CA MET A 1 -5.49 -10.90 9.73
C MET A 1 -5.71 -9.47 10.20
N ALA A 2 -5.02 -8.54 9.61
CA ALA A 2 -5.11 -7.14 9.97
C ALA A 2 -5.37 -6.31 8.72
N LEU A 3 -6.09 -5.21 8.88
CA LEU A 3 -6.38 -4.28 7.81
C LEU A 3 -5.61 -2.99 8.06
N LEU A 4 -4.85 -2.55 7.07
CA LEU A 4 -4.08 -1.31 7.13
C LEU A 4 -4.58 -0.36 6.06
N LYS A 5 -4.84 0.87 6.45
CA LYS A 5 -5.13 1.94 5.51
C LYS A 5 -3.93 2.85 5.38
N LEU A 6 -3.61 3.20 4.15
CA LEU A 6 -2.50 4.11 3.84
C LEU A 6 -3.02 5.28 3.04
N THR A 7 -2.49 6.46 3.32
CA THR A 7 -2.64 7.61 2.42
C THR A 7 -1.43 7.64 1.51
N VAL A 8 -1.66 7.64 0.21
CA VAL A 8 -0.60 7.60 -0.79
C VAL A 8 -0.64 8.88 -1.61
N ALA A 9 0.46 9.63 -1.57
CA ALA A 9 0.61 10.87 -2.33
C ALA A 9 1.33 10.61 -3.64
N GLY A 10 0.99 11.38 -4.67
CA GLY A 10 1.68 11.33 -5.95
C GLY A 10 1.03 10.41 -6.99
N MET A 11 -0.09 9.80 -6.68
CA MET A 11 -0.83 9.01 -7.67
C MET A 11 -1.66 9.94 -8.55
N HIS A 12 -1.36 9.96 -9.85
CA HIS A 12 -2.04 10.84 -10.78
C HIS A 12 -2.79 10.12 -11.90
N CYS A 13 -2.59 8.82 -12.05
CA CYS A 13 -3.21 8.05 -13.13
C CYS A 13 -3.28 6.57 -12.77
N GLY A 14 -3.97 5.80 -13.62
CA GLY A 14 -4.11 4.36 -13.41
C GLY A 14 -2.80 3.59 -13.37
N HIS A 15 -1.78 4.10 -14.04
CA HIS A 15 -0.44 3.51 -14.03
C HIS A 15 0.16 3.55 -12.62
N CYS A 16 -0.02 4.68 -11.95
CA CYS A 16 0.45 4.85 -10.57
C CYS A 16 -0.28 3.89 -9.63
N LYS A 17 -1.58 3.77 -9.81
CA LYS A 17 -2.39 2.82 -9.05
C LYS A 17 -1.84 1.40 -9.18
N SER A 18 -1.56 0.96 -10.41
CA SER A 18 -1.04 -0.37 -10.66
C SER A 18 0.32 -0.59 -10.02
N LYS A 19 1.19 0.40 -10.06
CA LYS A 19 2.51 0.31 -9.44
C LYS A 19 2.41 0.17 -7.93
N VAL A 20 1.57 0.98 -7.30
CA VAL A 20 1.37 0.92 -5.85
C VAL A 20 0.76 -0.41 -5.46
N GLU A 21 -0.23 -0.87 -6.20
CA GLU A 21 -0.87 -2.16 -5.95
C GLU A 21 0.14 -3.31 -6.00
N LYS A 22 0.97 -3.33 -7.04
CA LYS A 22 2.01 -4.35 -7.17
C LYS A 22 3.02 -4.28 -6.04
N ALA A 23 3.40 -3.07 -5.63
CA ALA A 23 4.34 -2.88 -4.52
C ALA A 23 3.78 -3.47 -3.23
N LEU A 24 2.51 -3.22 -2.96
CA LEU A 24 1.85 -3.73 -1.76
C LEU A 24 1.73 -5.26 -1.81
N GLN A 25 1.35 -5.81 -2.96
CA GLN A 25 1.21 -7.25 -3.12
C GLN A 25 2.55 -7.99 -3.05
N GLY A 26 3.64 -7.29 -3.34
CA GLY A 26 4.98 -7.87 -3.30
C GLY A 26 5.54 -8.04 -1.89
N VAL A 27 4.89 -7.47 -0.87
CA VAL A 27 5.33 -7.63 0.50
C VAL A 27 4.90 -9.00 1.03
N ALA A 28 5.83 -9.72 1.62
CA ALA A 28 5.52 -11.04 2.22
C ALA A 28 4.50 -10.87 3.34
N GLY A 29 3.50 -11.75 3.35
CA GLY A 29 2.43 -11.69 4.34
C GLY A 29 1.19 -10.93 3.87
N THR A 30 1.21 -10.36 2.66
CA THR A 30 0.05 -9.68 2.11
C THR A 30 -1.00 -10.68 1.64
N LEU A 31 -2.21 -10.54 2.15
CA LEU A 31 -3.35 -11.38 1.78
C LEU A 31 -4.17 -10.74 0.67
N GLY A 32 -4.22 -9.41 0.64
CA GLY A 32 -4.91 -8.67 -0.40
C GLY A 32 -4.56 -7.20 -0.33
N ALA A 33 -4.67 -6.50 -1.44
CA ALA A 33 -4.41 -5.08 -1.52
C ALA A 33 -5.38 -4.42 -2.47
N ALA A 34 -5.83 -3.22 -2.13
CA ALA A 34 -6.69 -2.40 -2.97
C ALA A 34 -6.18 -0.96 -2.94
N VAL A 35 -6.23 -0.30 -4.07
CA VAL A 35 -5.79 1.10 -4.20
C VAL A 35 -6.95 1.92 -4.72
N PHE A 36 -7.22 3.04 -4.06
CA PHE A 36 -8.29 3.96 -4.41
C PHE A 36 -7.67 5.25 -4.93
N LEU A 37 -7.59 5.37 -6.25
CA LEU A 37 -6.91 6.49 -6.91
C LEU A 37 -7.57 7.83 -6.57
N GLU A 38 -8.89 7.88 -6.58
CA GLU A 38 -9.62 9.11 -6.33
C GLU A 38 -9.41 9.64 -4.92
N ASP A 39 -9.27 8.75 -3.97
CA ASP A 39 -9.09 9.11 -2.56
C ASP A 39 -7.62 9.27 -2.19
N GLY A 40 -6.72 8.88 -3.05
CA GLY A 40 -5.29 8.87 -2.73
C GLY A 40 -4.98 7.93 -1.58
N ALA A 41 -5.66 6.78 -1.52
CA ALA A 41 -5.58 5.86 -0.40
C ALA A 41 -5.38 4.43 -0.88
N ALA A 42 -4.91 3.59 0.02
CA ALA A 42 -4.77 2.16 -0.23
C ALA A 42 -5.16 1.38 1.01
N GLU A 43 -5.70 0.19 0.82
CA GLU A 43 -6.01 -0.72 1.91
C GLU A 43 -5.27 -2.03 1.67
N VAL A 44 -4.69 -2.57 2.74
CA VAL A 44 -3.95 -3.82 2.70
C VAL A 44 -4.48 -4.73 3.79
N ASP A 45 -4.79 -5.97 3.40
CA ASP A 45 -5.12 -7.02 4.33
C ASP A 45 -3.88 -7.92 4.45
N TYR A 46 -3.37 -8.11 5.66
CA TYR A 46 -2.09 -8.76 5.85
C TYR A 46 -2.05 -9.59 7.12
N ASP A 47 -1.06 -10.48 7.19
CA ASP A 47 -0.76 -11.28 8.37
C ASP A 47 0.24 -10.51 9.24
N PRO A 48 -0.17 -10.03 10.42
CA PRO A 48 0.73 -9.25 11.28
C PRO A 48 1.93 -10.04 11.80
N ALA A 49 1.90 -11.35 11.70
CA ALA A 49 3.06 -12.18 12.05
C ALA A 49 4.15 -12.13 10.98
N GLN A 50 3.80 -11.79 9.74
CA GLN A 50 4.74 -11.79 8.61
C GLN A 50 5.03 -10.39 8.07
N ALA A 51 4.13 -9.46 8.23
CA ALA A 51 4.27 -8.11 7.68
C ALA A 51 3.96 -7.07 8.73
N SER A 52 4.40 -5.84 8.48
CA SER A 52 4.14 -4.71 9.37
C SER A 52 3.77 -3.49 8.54
N PRO A 53 3.12 -2.47 9.12
CA PRO A 53 2.82 -1.23 8.40
C PRO A 53 4.05 -0.59 7.77
N ASP A 54 5.19 -0.64 8.45
CA ASP A 54 6.44 -0.05 7.94
C ASP A 54 6.89 -0.71 6.65
N ALA A 55 6.66 -2.01 6.50
CA ALA A 55 7.03 -2.73 5.28
C ALA A 55 6.25 -2.20 4.07
N TYR A 56 4.98 -1.88 4.26
CA TYR A 56 4.14 -1.34 3.20
C TYR A 56 4.52 0.10 2.85
N VAL A 57 4.81 0.91 3.84
CA VAL A 57 5.29 2.28 3.61
C VAL A 57 6.60 2.25 2.81
N ALA A 58 7.52 1.37 3.18
CA ALA A 58 8.79 1.23 2.47
C ALA A 58 8.58 0.75 1.03
N ALA A 59 7.67 -0.20 0.81
CA ALA A 59 7.39 -0.71 -0.52
C ALA A 59 6.83 0.39 -1.44
N VAL A 60 5.92 1.21 -0.93
CA VAL A 60 5.35 2.32 -1.70
C VAL A 60 6.41 3.37 -2.01
N ARG A 61 7.29 3.66 -1.05
CA ARG A 61 8.40 4.59 -1.28
C ARG A 61 9.34 4.10 -2.36
N GLN A 62 9.64 2.82 -2.39
CA GLN A 62 10.50 2.23 -3.43
C GLN A 62 9.84 2.32 -4.81
N ALA A 63 8.52 2.32 -4.87
CA ALA A 63 7.80 2.51 -6.12
C ALA A 63 7.79 3.97 -6.59
N GLY A 64 8.28 4.91 -5.78
CA GLY A 64 8.39 6.30 -6.14
C GLY A 64 7.27 7.19 -5.59
N TYR A 65 6.51 6.71 -4.63
CA TYR A 65 5.40 7.45 -4.03
C TYR A 65 5.62 7.64 -2.54
N GLN A 66 4.83 8.50 -1.93
CA GLN A 66 4.85 8.70 -0.49
C GLN A 66 3.63 8.06 0.13
N ALA A 67 3.83 7.34 1.21
CA ALA A 67 2.74 6.71 1.94
C ALA A 67 2.84 7.03 3.42
N SER A 68 1.68 7.20 4.04
CA SER A 68 1.58 7.38 5.48
C SER A 68 0.48 6.47 6.00
N PRO A 69 0.71 5.78 7.12
CA PRO A 69 -0.35 5.00 7.74
C PRO A 69 -1.49 5.93 8.16
N ASP A 70 -2.71 5.53 7.84
CA ASP A 70 -3.90 6.25 8.27
C ASP A 70 -4.34 5.59 9.57
N ALA A 71 -4.16 6.32 10.64
CA ALA A 71 -4.44 5.81 11.98
C ALA A 71 -5.94 5.81 12.28
#